data_25f61c6b6eb785a5f3f07e4d09094a30
#
_entry.id   25f61c6b6eb785a5f3f07e4d09094a30
#
_cell.length_a   1.000
_cell.length_b   1.000
_cell.length_c   1.000
_cell.angle_alpha   90.00
_cell.angle_beta   90.00
_cell.angle_gamma   90.00
#
_symmetry.space_group_name_H-M   'P 1'
#
loop_
_entity.id
_entity.type
_entity.pdbx_description
1 polymer ?
#
loop_
_entity_poly.entity_id
_entity_poly.type
_entity_poly.pdbx_seq_one_letter_code
_entity_poly.pdbx_strand_id
1 'polypeptide(L)'
;LADFIISFVLAAVFVVLTWKRRNIMTWLGYFGFAFMLVGIIFDPIDGGITKDYCNLAYMLTTTGMTALTGAFVLALELKWNIKGRGLSGCGQNPMLAYTVTNFLTTPVLTLLGITPWLAAQGFASPVWAMINGLTYTLIMVAITCFFTKKKLFWRS
;
A
#
# COMPACT_ATOMS: atom_id res chain seq x y z
N LEU A 1 -15.29 10.47 13.80
CA LEU A 1 -15.42 9.30 14.68
C LEU A 1 -16.37 8.26 14.09
N ALA A 2 -17.55 8.69 13.57
CA ALA A 2 -18.53 7.81 12.94
C ALA A 2 -17.93 7.07 11.73
N ASP A 3 -17.20 7.76 10.86
CA ASP A 3 -16.59 7.21 9.65
C ASP A 3 -15.54 6.14 9.98
N PHE A 4 -14.79 6.36 11.06
CA PHE A 4 -13.81 5.38 11.54
C PHE A 4 -14.48 4.10 12.04
N ILE A 5 -15.57 4.24 12.78
CA ILE A 5 -16.37 3.09 13.27
C ILE A 5 -16.98 2.32 12.10
N ILE A 6 -17.57 3.02 11.13
CA ILE A 6 -18.16 2.40 9.94
C ILE A 6 -17.11 1.62 9.15
N SER A 7 -15.94 2.23 8.91
CA SER A 7 -14.84 1.58 8.19
C SER A 7 -14.31 0.36 8.93
N PHE A 8 -14.20 0.43 10.27
CA PHE A 8 -13.78 -0.70 11.10
C PHE A 8 -14.78 -1.85 11.06
N VAL A 9 -16.09 -1.54 11.16
CA VAL A 9 -17.17 -2.54 11.07
C VAL A 9 -17.18 -3.20 9.69
N LEU A 10 -17.05 -2.40 8.62
CA LEU A 10 -16.97 -2.93 7.25
C LEU A 10 -15.76 -3.84 7.06
N ALA A 11 -14.60 -3.44 7.58
CA ALA A 11 -13.39 -4.27 7.53
C ALA A 11 -13.57 -5.57 8.33
N ALA A 12 -14.17 -5.53 9.52
CA ALA A 12 -14.44 -6.71 10.34
C ALA A 12 -15.43 -7.67 9.65
N VAL A 13 -16.51 -7.14 9.09
CA VAL A 13 -17.48 -7.92 8.30
C VAL A 13 -16.79 -8.56 7.09
N PHE A 14 -15.94 -7.81 6.39
CA PHE A 14 -15.18 -8.31 5.28
C PHE A 14 -14.25 -9.46 5.68
N VAL A 15 -13.50 -9.33 6.77
CA VAL A 15 -12.62 -10.39 7.29
C VAL A 15 -13.42 -11.63 7.63
N VAL A 16 -14.56 -11.50 8.32
CA VAL A 16 -15.43 -12.63 8.69
C VAL A 16 -16.01 -13.34 7.47
N LEU A 17 -16.44 -12.57 6.45
CA LEU A 17 -17.00 -13.13 5.22
C LEU A 17 -15.94 -13.85 4.37
N THR A 18 -14.72 -13.32 4.33
CA THR A 18 -13.62 -13.91 3.56
C THR A 18 -13.01 -15.13 4.25
N TRP A 19 -12.90 -15.11 5.60
CA TRP A 19 -12.33 -16.21 6.38
C TRP A 19 -13.08 -17.53 6.21
N LYS A 20 -14.39 -17.46 6.04
CA LYS A 20 -15.27 -18.64 5.97
C LYS A 20 -15.40 -19.24 4.56
N ARG A 21 -14.77 -18.64 3.53
CA ARG A 21 -14.99 -19.04 2.14
C ARG A 21 -13.72 -19.54 1.43
N ARG A 22 -13.93 -20.62 0.67
CA ARG A 22 -12.89 -21.38 -0.07
C ARG A 22 -12.19 -20.57 -1.18
N ASN A 23 -12.79 -19.48 -1.64
CA ASN A 23 -12.30 -18.65 -2.75
C ASN A 23 -11.98 -17.21 -2.29
N ILE A 24 -11.01 -17.07 -1.37
CA ILE A 24 -10.58 -15.78 -0.82
C ILE A 24 -10.22 -14.77 -1.94
N MET A 25 -9.53 -15.21 -2.98
CA MET A 25 -9.13 -14.36 -4.10
C MET A 25 -10.33 -13.71 -4.80
N THR A 26 -11.35 -14.50 -5.11
CA THR A 26 -12.56 -14.01 -5.80
C THR A 26 -13.34 -13.03 -4.93
N TRP A 27 -13.46 -13.31 -3.64
CA TRP A 27 -14.15 -12.44 -2.69
C TRP A 27 -13.39 -11.14 -2.44
N LEU A 28 -12.06 -11.19 -2.32
CA LEU A 28 -11.22 -10.00 -2.26
C LEU A 28 -11.42 -9.12 -3.49
N GLY A 29 -11.51 -9.72 -4.68
CA GLY A 29 -11.78 -9.01 -5.93
C GLY A 29 -13.14 -8.31 -5.92
N TYR A 30 -14.22 -9.04 -5.60
CA TYR A 30 -15.57 -8.47 -5.60
C TYR A 30 -15.75 -7.37 -4.54
N PHE A 31 -15.34 -7.62 -3.31
CA PHE A 31 -15.45 -6.62 -2.25
C PHE A 31 -14.53 -5.43 -2.49
N GLY A 32 -13.31 -5.67 -2.96
CA GLY A 32 -12.37 -4.60 -3.30
C GLY A 32 -12.93 -3.68 -4.38
N PHE A 33 -13.49 -4.25 -5.43
CA PHE A 33 -14.12 -3.48 -6.50
C PHE A 33 -15.39 -2.74 -6.02
N ALA A 34 -16.24 -3.41 -5.23
CA ALA A 34 -17.44 -2.80 -4.67
C ALA A 34 -17.10 -1.61 -3.75
N PHE A 35 -16.14 -1.78 -2.83
CA PHE A 35 -15.73 -0.70 -1.93
C PHE A 35 -15.09 0.47 -2.68
N MET A 36 -14.27 0.20 -3.69
CA MET A 36 -13.68 1.24 -4.52
C MET A 36 -14.77 2.02 -5.27
N LEU A 37 -15.75 1.35 -5.88
CA LEU A 37 -16.87 2.02 -6.56
C LEU A 37 -17.70 2.86 -5.61
N VAL A 38 -18.08 2.31 -4.46
CA VAL A 38 -18.84 3.04 -3.45
C VAL A 38 -18.07 4.27 -2.97
N GLY A 39 -16.77 4.13 -2.71
CA GLY A 39 -15.91 5.25 -2.32
C GLY A 39 -15.88 6.36 -3.37
N ILE A 40 -15.77 6.01 -4.66
CA ILE A 40 -15.81 6.99 -5.77
C ILE A 40 -17.19 7.67 -5.89
N ILE A 41 -18.28 6.94 -5.66
CA ILE A 41 -19.63 7.51 -5.68
C ILE A 41 -19.83 8.49 -4.52
N PHE A 42 -19.24 8.22 -3.36
CA PHE A 42 -19.30 9.12 -2.20
C PHE A 42 -18.36 10.33 -2.31
N ASP A 43 -17.38 10.32 -3.22
CA ASP A 43 -16.41 11.40 -3.42
C ASP A 43 -17.05 12.81 -3.51
N PRO A 44 -18.04 13.07 -4.39
CA PRO A 44 -18.65 14.38 -4.49
C PRO A 44 -19.51 14.76 -3.28
N ILE A 45 -20.00 13.79 -2.50
CA ILE A 45 -20.82 14.03 -1.32
C ILE A 45 -19.96 14.40 -0.12
N ASP A 46 -18.76 13.80 -0.03
CA ASP A 46 -17.85 13.87 1.11
C ASP A 46 -16.76 14.96 0.95
N GLY A 47 -16.88 15.77 -0.12
CA GLY A 47 -15.98 16.90 -0.38
C GLY A 47 -14.63 16.53 -0.98
N GLY A 48 -14.54 15.37 -1.62
CA GLY A 48 -13.33 14.85 -2.29
C GLY A 48 -12.58 13.80 -1.46
N ILE A 49 -11.89 12.90 -2.18
CA ILE A 49 -11.06 11.86 -1.56
C ILE A 49 -9.81 12.52 -0.98
N THR A 50 -9.83 12.87 0.31
CA THR A 50 -8.72 13.54 0.99
C THR A 50 -8.17 12.70 2.14
N LYS A 51 -6.84 12.59 2.17
CA LYS A 51 -6.12 11.89 3.24
C LYS A 51 -6.19 12.65 4.58
N ASP A 52 -6.19 13.98 4.54
CA ASP A 52 -6.02 14.82 5.72
C ASP A 52 -7.22 14.72 6.67
N TYR A 53 -8.42 14.57 6.13
CA TYR A 53 -9.64 14.42 6.91
C TYR A 53 -10.07 12.96 7.12
N CYS A 54 -9.39 12.01 6.47
CA CYS A 54 -9.73 10.57 6.51
C CYS A 54 -11.24 10.34 6.34
N ASN A 55 -11.83 11.01 5.34
CA ASN A 55 -13.27 10.93 5.09
C ASN A 55 -13.71 9.53 4.60
N LEU A 56 -15.01 9.27 4.60
CA LEU A 56 -15.56 7.95 4.27
C LEU A 56 -15.19 7.52 2.85
N ALA A 57 -15.24 8.46 1.89
CA ALA A 57 -14.84 8.20 0.50
C ALA A 57 -13.39 7.74 0.40
N TYR A 58 -12.47 8.39 1.13
CA TYR A 58 -11.06 7.99 1.20
C TYR A 58 -10.88 6.59 1.80
N MET A 59 -11.54 6.31 2.92
CA MET A 59 -11.42 5.02 3.60
C MET A 59 -11.97 3.86 2.76
N LEU A 60 -13.11 4.03 2.12
CA LEU A 60 -13.69 3.02 1.24
C LEU A 60 -12.83 2.77 0.00
N THR A 61 -12.36 3.84 -0.64
CA THR A 61 -11.53 3.73 -1.84
C THR A 61 -10.19 3.05 -1.52
N THR A 62 -9.51 3.46 -0.45
CA THR A 62 -8.23 2.86 -0.06
C THR A 62 -8.37 1.41 0.39
N THR A 63 -9.43 1.07 1.13
CA THR A 63 -9.75 -0.31 1.50
C THR A 63 -10.01 -1.17 0.26
N GLY A 64 -10.79 -0.64 -0.69
CA GLY A 64 -11.05 -1.28 -1.97
C GLY A 64 -9.76 -1.55 -2.76
N MET A 65 -8.91 -0.55 -2.90
CA MET A 65 -7.61 -0.68 -3.58
C MET A 65 -6.70 -1.69 -2.89
N THR A 66 -6.66 -1.69 -1.56
CA THR A 66 -5.86 -2.66 -0.78
C THR A 66 -6.35 -4.09 -0.99
N ALA A 67 -7.66 -4.31 -1.00
CA ALA A 67 -8.25 -5.62 -1.25
C ALA A 67 -7.98 -6.12 -2.68
N LEU A 68 -8.09 -5.24 -3.69
CA LEU A 68 -7.76 -5.56 -5.08
C LEU A 68 -6.28 -5.90 -5.25
N THR A 69 -5.39 -5.13 -4.61
CA THR A 69 -3.95 -5.42 -4.60
C THR A 69 -3.67 -6.77 -3.95
N GLY A 70 -4.32 -7.07 -2.83
CA GLY A 70 -4.23 -8.37 -2.16
C GLY A 70 -4.71 -9.52 -3.05
N ALA A 71 -5.83 -9.35 -3.75
CA ALA A 71 -6.34 -10.33 -4.72
C ALA A 71 -5.35 -10.55 -5.87
N PHE A 72 -4.74 -9.48 -6.39
CA PHE A 72 -3.75 -9.53 -7.45
C PHE A 72 -2.49 -10.28 -7.01
N VAL A 73 -1.93 -9.94 -5.85
CA VAL A 73 -0.74 -10.64 -5.30
C VAL A 73 -1.03 -12.12 -5.08
N LEU A 74 -2.21 -12.45 -4.54
CA LEU A 74 -2.63 -13.84 -4.35
C LEU A 74 -2.78 -14.58 -5.69
N ALA A 75 -3.29 -13.91 -6.72
CA ALA A 75 -3.39 -14.46 -8.07
C ALA A 75 -2.00 -14.74 -8.68
N LEU A 76 -1.03 -13.84 -8.47
CA LEU A 76 0.36 -14.03 -8.90
C LEU A 76 1.00 -15.24 -8.23
N GLU A 77 0.75 -15.42 -6.93
CA GLU A 77 1.28 -16.56 -6.18
C GLU A 77 0.65 -17.87 -6.62
N LEU A 78 -0.69 -17.93 -6.73
CA LEU A 78 -1.44 -19.16 -7.03
C LEU A 78 -1.35 -19.57 -8.49
N LYS A 79 -1.43 -18.62 -9.44
CA LYS A 79 -1.42 -18.93 -10.87
C LYS A 79 -0.03 -19.04 -11.48
N TRP A 80 0.90 -18.16 -11.08
CA TRP A 80 2.23 -18.07 -11.68
C TRP A 80 3.36 -18.51 -10.74
N ASN A 81 3.03 -18.95 -9.52
CA ASN A 81 4.00 -19.38 -8.50
C ASN A 81 5.09 -18.33 -8.24
N ILE A 82 4.75 -17.05 -8.44
CA ILE A 82 5.64 -15.92 -8.19
C ILE A 82 5.62 -15.64 -6.69
N LYS A 83 6.63 -16.14 -6.01
CA LYS A 83 6.80 -15.89 -4.58
C LYS A 83 7.33 -14.47 -4.37
N GLY A 84 6.50 -13.58 -3.88
CA GLY A 84 6.83 -12.20 -3.54
C GLY A 84 7.76 -12.09 -2.32
N ARG A 85 8.98 -12.64 -2.41
CA ARG A 85 9.95 -12.66 -1.30
C ARG A 85 10.27 -11.27 -0.76
N GLY A 86 10.33 -10.27 -1.63
CA GLY A 86 10.54 -8.87 -1.25
C GLY A 86 9.35 -8.32 -0.45
N LEU A 87 8.14 -8.54 -0.94
CA LEU A 87 6.91 -8.11 -0.28
C LEU A 87 6.74 -8.77 1.09
N SER A 88 7.00 -10.09 1.16
CA SER A 88 7.01 -10.84 2.42
C SER A 88 8.06 -10.34 3.40
N GLY A 89 9.26 -9.98 2.93
CA GLY A 89 10.30 -9.41 3.77
C GLY A 89 9.92 -8.06 4.36
N CYS A 90 9.29 -7.18 3.58
CA CYS A 90 8.77 -5.90 4.06
C CYS A 90 7.60 -6.08 5.02
N GLY A 91 6.69 -7.04 4.74
CA GLY A 91 5.55 -7.34 5.62
C GLY A 91 5.96 -7.91 6.98
N GLN A 92 7.11 -8.59 7.06
CA GLN A 92 7.65 -9.07 8.34
C GLN A 92 8.29 -7.96 9.19
N ASN A 93 8.67 -6.84 8.57
CA ASN A 93 9.35 -5.74 9.23
C ASN A 93 8.81 -4.36 8.79
N PRO A 94 7.50 -4.10 8.97
CA PRO A 94 6.84 -2.91 8.42
C PRO A 94 7.36 -1.62 9.03
N MET A 95 7.71 -1.61 10.32
CA MET A 95 8.25 -0.43 10.99
C MET A 95 9.61 -0.04 10.40
N LEU A 96 10.46 -1.02 10.11
CA LEU A 96 11.74 -0.77 9.46
C LEU A 96 11.53 -0.23 8.03
N ALA A 97 10.62 -0.82 7.26
CA ALA A 97 10.32 -0.35 5.91
C ALA A 97 9.89 1.13 5.91
N TYR A 98 8.98 1.50 6.82
CA TYR A 98 8.53 2.88 7.00
C TYR A 98 9.67 3.82 7.41
N THR A 99 10.46 3.42 8.40
CA THR A 99 11.57 4.22 8.94
C THR A 99 12.69 4.40 7.92
N VAL A 100 13.05 3.34 7.19
CA VAL A 100 14.07 3.41 6.13
C VAL A 100 13.67 4.41 5.06
N THR A 101 12.41 4.44 4.64
CA THR A 101 11.95 5.36 3.61
C THR A 101 12.01 6.81 4.11
N ASN A 102 11.41 7.11 5.25
CA ASN A 102 11.20 8.48 5.71
C ASN A 102 12.42 9.09 6.40
N PHE A 103 13.17 8.30 7.17
CA PHE A 103 14.26 8.81 8.00
C PHE A 103 15.66 8.47 7.51
N LEU A 104 15.81 7.52 6.61
CA LEU A 104 17.11 7.16 6.06
C LEU A 104 17.21 7.51 4.58
N THR A 105 16.37 6.93 3.74
CA THR A 105 16.51 7.07 2.28
C THR A 105 16.30 8.51 1.82
N THR A 106 15.19 9.12 2.23
CA THR A 106 14.85 10.49 1.79
C THR A 106 15.87 11.53 2.28
N PRO A 107 16.24 11.60 3.58
CA PRO A 107 17.24 12.56 4.03
C PRO A 107 18.62 12.35 3.41
N VAL A 108 19.09 11.10 3.29
CA VAL A 108 20.41 10.81 2.70
C VAL A 108 20.45 11.22 1.24
N LEU A 109 19.44 10.87 0.45
CA LEU A 109 19.37 11.26 -0.97
C LEU A 109 19.22 12.78 -1.14
N THR A 110 18.58 13.46 -0.18
CA THR A 110 18.46 14.92 -0.19
C THR A 110 19.81 15.58 0.09
N LEU A 111 20.55 15.09 1.08
CA LEU A 111 21.90 15.58 1.39
C LEU A 111 22.88 15.36 0.25
N LEU A 112 22.73 14.27 -0.51
CA LEU A 112 23.53 13.99 -1.68
C LEU A 112 23.11 14.82 -2.93
N GLY A 113 22.09 15.67 -2.82
CA GLY A 113 21.55 16.43 -3.94
C GLY A 113 20.79 15.61 -4.99
N ILE A 114 20.57 14.31 -4.73
CA ILE A 114 19.91 13.40 -5.66
C ILE A 114 18.40 13.66 -5.69
N THR A 115 17.79 13.90 -4.53
CA THR A 115 16.34 14.18 -4.45
C THR A 115 15.92 15.42 -5.27
N PRO A 116 16.57 16.59 -5.17
CA PRO A 116 16.22 17.75 -5.99
C PRO A 116 16.38 17.50 -7.48
N TRP A 117 17.44 16.77 -7.86
CA TRP A 117 17.67 16.40 -9.26
C TRP A 117 16.59 15.45 -9.79
N LEU A 118 16.24 14.41 -9.03
CA LEU A 118 15.17 13.49 -9.37
C LEU A 118 13.80 14.18 -9.43
N ALA A 119 13.52 15.11 -8.51
CA ALA A 119 12.30 15.89 -8.51
C ALA A 119 12.19 16.76 -9.77
N ALA A 120 13.25 17.45 -10.17
CA ALA A 120 13.28 18.25 -11.39
C ALA A 120 12.96 17.40 -12.64
N GLN A 121 13.49 16.19 -12.73
CA GLN A 121 13.18 15.27 -13.83
C GLN A 121 11.72 14.77 -13.75
N GLY A 122 11.22 14.51 -12.55
CA GLY A 122 9.83 14.08 -12.33
C GLY A 122 8.81 15.14 -12.77
N PHE A 123 9.10 16.42 -12.58
CA PHE A 123 8.27 17.52 -13.08
C PHE A 123 8.30 17.65 -14.62
N ALA A 124 9.39 17.24 -15.23
CA ALA A 124 9.54 17.31 -16.69
C ALA A 124 8.73 16.21 -17.42
N SER A 125 8.52 15.05 -16.82
CA SER A 125 7.79 13.92 -17.44
C SER A 125 7.18 12.97 -16.42
N PRO A 126 5.91 12.53 -16.62
CA PRO A 126 5.25 11.54 -15.76
C PRO A 126 6.00 10.19 -15.70
N VAL A 127 6.68 9.81 -16.79
CA VAL A 127 7.47 8.57 -16.83
C VAL A 127 8.65 8.65 -15.88
N TRP A 128 9.35 9.77 -15.80
CA TRP A 128 10.44 9.99 -14.85
C TRP A 128 9.94 9.99 -13.40
N ALA A 129 8.77 10.57 -13.15
CA ALA A 129 8.14 10.50 -11.81
C ALA A 129 7.87 9.05 -11.37
N MET A 130 7.39 8.21 -12.30
CA MET A 130 7.16 6.79 -12.02
C MET A 130 8.48 6.03 -11.78
N ILE A 131 9.51 6.28 -12.58
CA ILE A 131 10.84 5.67 -12.39
C ILE A 131 11.42 6.06 -11.03
N ASN A 132 11.28 7.31 -10.63
CA ASN A 132 11.71 7.78 -9.32
C ASN A 132 11.02 7.04 -8.19
N GLY A 133 9.68 6.94 -8.25
CA GLY A 133 8.90 6.18 -7.26
C GLY A 133 9.32 4.72 -7.15
N LEU A 134 9.55 4.07 -8.31
CA LEU A 134 10.06 2.69 -8.35
C LEU A 134 11.45 2.58 -7.73
N THR A 135 12.35 3.52 -8.01
CA THR A 135 13.72 3.52 -7.47
C THR A 135 13.70 3.62 -5.94
N TYR A 136 12.92 4.57 -5.37
CA TYR A 136 12.77 4.67 -3.91
C TYR A 136 12.19 3.39 -3.29
N THR A 137 11.19 2.81 -3.93
CA THR A 137 10.55 1.56 -3.48
C THR A 137 11.55 0.41 -3.51
N LEU A 138 12.34 0.27 -4.56
CA LEU A 138 13.34 -0.79 -4.68
C LEU A 138 14.45 -0.65 -3.62
N ILE A 139 14.93 0.56 -3.36
CA ILE A 139 15.92 0.82 -2.30
C ILE A 139 15.33 0.41 -0.94
N MET A 140 14.11 0.83 -0.63
CA MET A 140 13.42 0.47 0.61
C MET A 140 13.27 -1.04 0.76
N VAL A 141 12.81 -1.74 -0.27
CA VAL A 141 12.65 -3.19 -0.28
C VAL A 141 13.99 -3.89 -0.08
N ALA A 142 15.05 -3.46 -0.78
CA ALA A 142 16.38 -4.05 -0.67
C ALA A 142 16.94 -3.94 0.75
N ILE A 143 16.88 -2.75 1.35
CA ILE A 143 17.36 -2.52 2.72
C ILE A 143 16.52 -3.32 3.71
N THR A 144 15.19 -3.25 3.63
CA THR A 144 14.31 -3.97 4.56
C THR A 144 14.51 -5.48 4.48
N CYS A 145 14.60 -6.03 3.27
CA CYS A 145 14.86 -7.45 3.07
C CYS A 145 16.24 -7.88 3.59
N PHE A 146 17.25 -7.04 3.47
CA PHE A 146 18.57 -7.30 4.01
C PHE A 146 18.53 -7.45 5.54
N PHE A 147 17.89 -6.51 6.24
CA PHE A 147 17.72 -6.56 7.69
C PHE A 147 16.85 -7.74 8.14
N THR A 148 15.77 -8.02 7.41
CA THR A 148 14.88 -9.16 7.68
C THR A 148 15.61 -10.49 7.53
N LYS A 149 16.47 -10.66 6.50
CA LYS A 149 17.32 -11.85 6.35
C LYS A 149 18.30 -12.03 7.50
N LYS A 150 18.81 -10.92 8.06
CA LYS A 150 19.68 -10.95 9.26
C LYS A 150 18.90 -11.15 10.57
N LYS A 151 17.58 -11.39 10.50
CA LYS A 151 16.69 -11.54 11.66
C LYS A 151 16.66 -10.32 12.59
N LEU A 152 17.00 -9.15 12.06
CA LEU A 152 16.90 -7.89 12.78
C LEU A 152 15.49 -7.35 12.56
N PHE A 153 14.60 -7.58 13.51
CA PHE A 153 13.21 -7.13 13.47
C PHE A 153 13.05 -5.96 14.42
N TRP A 154 12.51 -4.87 13.89
CA TRP A 154 12.03 -3.77 14.72
C TRP A 154 10.58 -4.04 15.08
N ARG A 155 10.36 -4.56 16.27
CA ARG A 155 9.02 -4.77 16.85
C ARG A 155 8.80 -3.68 17.89
N SER A 156 7.69 -2.95 17.72
CA SER A 156 7.15 -2.06 18.75
C SER A 156 6.36 -2.86 19.76
#